data_37292370858e6d20b4ee2b2e2799c10f
#
_entry.id   37292370858e6d20b4ee2b2e2799c10f
#
_cell.length_a   1.000
_cell.length_b   1.000
_cell.length_c   1.000
_cell.angle_alpha   90.00
_cell.angle_beta   90.00
_cell.angle_gamma   90.00
#
_symmetry.space_group_name_H-M   'P 1'
#
loop_
_entity.id
_entity.type
_entity.pdbx_description
1 polymer ?
#
loop_
_entity_poly.entity_id
_entity_poly.type
_entity_poly.pdbx_seq_one_letter_code
_entity_poly.pdbx_strand_id
1 'polypeptide(L)'
;LRNYYLQYPGRLVNNELYLADLKPLENNQIVKRPRKERIKSFLQPETPVESLTTDNELLVVRPNFWTHKGNGYVQFTQHYISDNWYKGGESTNALLSGLVLEANFDDRQRIEFDNKLEINLGFVTAPSDTVHKYKTNADLLRLSSKLGVKAFKNWYYTLAGEFKTQFFGNYKTNTNDMISNFLSPAQLDITLGMDFKQNKKNYSL
;
A
#
# COMPACT_ATOMS: atom_id res chain seq x y z
N LEU A 1 -18.36 2.11 -24.32
CA LEU A 1 -19.04 3.28 -24.91
C LEU A 1 -18.93 3.24 -26.43
N ARG A 2 -17.74 3.19 -27.04
CA ARG A 2 -17.53 3.18 -28.49
C ARG A 2 -18.37 2.10 -29.21
N ASN A 3 -18.38 0.86 -28.68
CA ASN A 3 -19.15 -0.24 -29.30
C ASN A 3 -20.66 -0.07 -29.17
N TYR A 4 -21.12 0.60 -28.10
CA TYR A 4 -22.53 0.92 -27.92
C TYR A 4 -23.04 1.91 -28.97
N TYR A 5 -22.29 2.96 -29.27
CA TYR A 5 -22.63 3.98 -30.24
C TYR A 5 -22.51 3.49 -31.69
N LEU A 6 -21.64 2.53 -31.97
CA LEU A 6 -21.59 1.87 -33.27
C LEU A 6 -22.81 0.98 -33.53
N GLN A 7 -23.41 0.44 -32.46
CA GLN A 7 -24.57 -0.44 -32.53
C GLN A 7 -25.91 0.33 -32.62
N TYR A 8 -25.93 1.60 -32.15
CA TYR A 8 -27.12 2.46 -32.10
C TYR A 8 -26.84 3.87 -32.61
N PRO A 9 -26.52 4.05 -33.88
CA PRO A 9 -26.13 5.35 -34.44
C PRO A 9 -27.25 6.40 -34.37
N GLY A 10 -28.52 6.02 -34.31
CA GLY A 10 -29.65 6.94 -34.22
C GLY A 10 -29.82 7.65 -32.85
N ARG A 11 -29.07 7.30 -31.81
CA ARG A 11 -29.12 7.96 -30.51
C ARG A 11 -28.16 9.16 -30.36
N LEU A 12 -27.33 9.39 -31.38
CA LEU A 12 -26.43 10.55 -31.45
C LEU A 12 -27.08 11.78 -32.07
N VAL A 13 -28.36 11.72 -32.40
CA VAL A 13 -29.06 12.68 -33.28
C VAL A 13 -29.30 14.06 -32.66
N ASN A 14 -29.01 14.27 -31.36
CA ASN A 14 -29.19 15.62 -30.78
C ASN A 14 -27.94 16.50 -30.80
N ASN A 15 -26.81 15.99 -31.24
CA ASN A 15 -25.62 16.80 -31.52
C ASN A 15 -25.19 16.49 -32.95
N GLU A 16 -25.25 17.42 -33.82
CA GLU A 16 -24.97 17.36 -35.27
C GLU A 16 -23.55 16.91 -35.66
N LEU A 17 -22.88 16.15 -34.81
CA LEU A 17 -21.55 15.58 -35.02
C LEU A 17 -21.65 14.12 -35.46
N TYR A 18 -21.54 13.90 -36.74
CA TYR A 18 -21.40 12.56 -37.32
C TYR A 18 -20.03 11.98 -36.99
N LEU A 19 -19.96 10.67 -36.75
CA LEU A 19 -18.69 9.96 -36.48
C LEU A 19 -17.64 10.17 -37.59
N ALA A 20 -18.10 10.49 -38.83
CA ALA A 20 -17.27 10.79 -39.97
C ALA A 20 -16.57 12.17 -39.87
N ASP A 21 -17.11 13.08 -39.06
CA ASP A 21 -16.58 14.43 -38.91
C ASP A 21 -15.54 14.52 -37.77
N LEU A 22 -15.36 13.43 -37.00
CA LEU A 22 -14.32 13.33 -35.99
C LEU A 22 -12.98 13.13 -36.70
N LYS A 23 -12.14 14.15 -36.73
CA LYS A 23 -10.75 13.99 -37.18
C LYS A 23 -10.08 12.85 -36.42
N PRO A 24 -9.38 11.93 -37.11
CA PRO A 24 -8.60 10.92 -36.43
C PRO A 24 -7.59 11.63 -35.51
N LEU A 25 -7.51 11.17 -34.27
CA LEU A 25 -6.48 11.62 -33.35
C LEU A 25 -5.11 11.28 -33.94
N GLU A 26 -4.51 12.23 -34.65
CA GLU A 26 -3.12 12.14 -35.06
C GLU A 26 -2.25 12.25 -33.80
N ASN A 27 -1.48 11.22 -33.59
CA ASN A 27 -0.45 11.07 -32.55
C ASN A 27 -0.88 10.51 -31.20
N ASN A 28 -0.89 9.18 -31.14
CA ASN A 28 -0.50 8.43 -29.96
C ASN A 28 1.01 8.56 -29.69
N GLN A 29 1.54 9.75 -29.58
CA GLN A 29 2.84 9.93 -28.98
C GLN A 29 2.65 9.69 -27.48
N ILE A 30 3.01 8.48 -27.06
CA ILE A 30 3.26 8.17 -25.65
C ILE A 30 4.44 9.04 -25.25
N VAL A 31 4.17 10.22 -24.73
CA VAL A 31 5.20 11.05 -24.11
C VAL A 31 5.68 10.28 -22.88
N LYS A 32 6.78 9.56 -23.05
CA LYS A 32 7.48 8.93 -21.92
C LYS A 32 8.06 10.05 -21.05
N ARG A 33 7.32 10.46 -20.02
CA ARG A 33 7.84 11.41 -19.03
C ARG A 33 9.08 10.82 -18.37
N PRO A 34 10.16 11.59 -18.23
CA PRO A 34 11.35 11.13 -17.57
C PRO A 34 11.03 10.69 -16.12
N ARG A 35 11.73 9.68 -15.64
CA ARG A 35 11.48 9.03 -14.34
C ARG A 35 11.40 10.01 -13.15
N LYS A 36 12.14 11.12 -13.22
CA LYS A 36 12.15 12.18 -12.19
C LYS A 36 10.82 12.96 -12.11
N GLU A 37 10.12 13.14 -13.21
CA GLU A 37 8.82 13.82 -13.23
C GLU A 37 7.70 12.93 -12.71
N ARG A 38 7.80 11.60 -12.92
CA ARG A 38 6.86 10.64 -12.32
C ARG A 38 6.85 10.70 -10.79
N ILE A 39 8.02 10.82 -10.18
CA ILE A 39 8.13 10.88 -8.71
C ILE A 39 7.56 12.20 -8.18
N LYS A 40 7.79 13.32 -8.87
CA LYS A 40 7.22 14.61 -8.48
C LYS A 40 5.69 14.64 -8.56
N SER A 41 5.10 14.01 -9.57
CA SER A 41 3.63 13.95 -9.71
C SER A 41 2.95 13.09 -8.64
N PHE A 42 3.68 12.14 -8.02
CA PHE A 42 3.18 11.34 -6.90
C PHE A 42 3.15 12.12 -5.57
N LEU A 43 4.01 13.13 -5.43
CA LEU A 43 4.17 13.90 -4.19
C LEU A 43 3.43 15.24 -4.20
N GLN A 44 2.87 15.66 -5.33
CA GLN A 44 2.07 16.87 -5.40
C GLN A 44 0.61 16.55 -5.09
N PRO A 45 -0.03 17.19 -4.08
CA PRO A 45 -1.47 17.13 -3.94
C PRO A 45 -2.10 17.65 -5.24
N GLU A 46 -3.10 16.95 -5.74
CA GLU A 46 -3.85 17.36 -6.93
C GLU A 46 -4.41 18.78 -6.68
N THR A 47 -3.80 19.78 -7.31
CA THR A 47 -4.39 21.10 -7.35
C THR A 47 -5.70 21.02 -8.12
N PRO A 48 -6.79 21.65 -7.64
CA PRO A 48 -8.04 21.70 -8.39
C PRO A 48 -7.72 22.27 -9.78
N VAL A 49 -8.05 21.56 -10.82
CA VAL A 49 -7.91 22.03 -12.19
C VAL A 49 -8.88 23.19 -12.33
N GLU A 50 -8.37 24.42 -12.31
CA GLU A 50 -9.14 25.59 -12.73
C GLU A 50 -9.64 25.33 -14.16
N SER A 51 -10.94 25.46 -14.33
CA SER A 51 -11.63 25.27 -15.59
C SER A 51 -11.07 26.26 -16.63
N LEU A 52 -10.16 25.79 -17.46
CA LEU A 52 -9.80 26.50 -18.70
C LEU A 52 -10.97 26.38 -19.68
N THR A 53 -11.82 27.40 -19.65
CA THR A 53 -12.74 27.67 -20.74
C THR A 53 -11.93 28.06 -21.97
N THR A 54 -11.91 27.24 -22.96
CA THR A 54 -11.81 27.50 -24.40
C THR A 54 -11.02 26.38 -25.09
N ASP A 55 -11.74 25.68 -25.87
CA ASP A 55 -11.51 24.64 -26.86
C ASP A 55 -12.03 23.28 -26.40
N ASN A 56 -12.99 22.76 -27.16
CA ASN A 56 -13.70 21.50 -26.93
C ASN A 56 -12.78 20.28 -27.08
N GLU A 57 -11.72 20.19 -26.26
CA GLU A 57 -11.02 18.94 -26.07
C GLU A 57 -11.82 18.08 -25.09
N LEU A 58 -12.40 17.01 -25.60
CA LEU A 58 -13.00 15.96 -24.80
C LEU A 58 -11.91 15.37 -23.89
N LEU A 59 -11.80 15.90 -22.69
CA LEU A 59 -10.90 15.36 -21.67
C LEU A 59 -11.46 14.01 -21.21
N VAL A 60 -11.00 12.92 -21.82
CA VAL A 60 -11.35 11.57 -21.39
C VAL A 60 -10.58 11.28 -20.11
N VAL A 61 -11.15 11.65 -18.97
CA VAL A 61 -10.62 11.29 -17.66
C VAL A 61 -10.79 9.77 -17.49
N ARG A 62 -9.70 9.04 -17.58
CA ARG A 62 -9.71 7.61 -17.24
C ARG A 62 -9.86 7.47 -15.72
N PRO A 63 -10.86 6.75 -15.23
CA PRO A 63 -11.03 6.58 -13.81
C PRO A 63 -9.81 5.86 -13.23
N ASN A 64 -9.24 6.43 -12.17
CA ASN A 64 -8.20 5.77 -11.41
C ASN A 64 -8.87 4.87 -10.37
N PHE A 65 -8.69 3.56 -10.50
CA PHE A 65 -9.22 2.56 -9.58
C PHE A 65 -8.27 2.21 -8.44
N TRP A 66 -7.07 2.81 -8.43
CA TRP A 66 -6.07 2.59 -7.40
C TRP A 66 -6.15 3.67 -6.32
N THR A 67 -6.12 3.24 -5.09
CA THR A 67 -5.99 4.09 -3.91
C THR A 67 -4.72 3.74 -3.18
N HIS A 68 -3.87 4.73 -2.92
CA HIS A 68 -2.62 4.55 -2.19
C HIS A 68 -2.71 5.28 -0.86
N LYS A 69 -2.26 4.61 0.19
CA LYS A 69 -2.13 5.19 1.53
C LYS A 69 -0.79 4.82 2.10
N GLY A 70 -0.24 5.68 2.93
CA GLY A 70 1.00 5.40 3.62
C GLY A 70 1.06 6.16 4.92
N ASN A 71 1.58 5.51 5.95
CA ASN A 71 1.92 6.16 7.19
C ASN A 71 3.25 5.58 7.73
N GLY A 72 3.95 6.38 8.49
CA GLY A 72 5.17 5.97 9.12
C GLY A 72 5.41 6.74 10.41
N TYR A 73 6.17 6.15 11.28
CA TYR A 73 6.59 6.78 12.53
C TYR A 73 8.02 6.39 12.89
N VAL A 74 8.67 7.25 13.64
CA VAL A 74 9.95 6.99 14.31
C VAL A 74 9.82 7.44 15.75
N GLN A 75 10.15 6.57 16.66
CA GLN A 75 10.08 6.81 18.10
C GLN A 75 11.43 6.52 18.73
N PHE A 76 11.95 7.48 19.48
CA PHE A 76 13.12 7.31 20.32
C PHE A 76 12.68 7.30 21.79
N THR A 77 13.18 6.33 22.53
CA THR A 77 12.91 6.19 23.96
C THR A 77 14.22 6.04 24.71
N GLN A 78 14.40 6.83 25.73
CA GLN A 78 15.53 6.73 26.65
C GLN A 78 15.01 6.38 28.03
N HIS A 79 15.53 5.32 28.60
CA HIS A 79 15.27 4.90 29.96
C HIS A 79 16.54 5.01 30.74
N TYR A 80 16.52 5.80 31.83
CA TYR A 80 17.65 6.00 32.73
C TYR A 80 17.32 5.45 34.13
N ILE A 81 18.20 4.64 34.65
CA ILE A 81 18.14 4.11 36.03
C ILE A 81 19.40 4.55 36.75
N SER A 82 19.22 5.20 37.91
CA SER A 82 20.33 5.61 38.75
C SER A 82 20.93 4.41 39.50
N ASP A 83 22.21 4.47 39.76
CA ASP A 83 22.94 3.39 40.45
C ASP A 83 22.42 3.12 41.87
N ASN A 84 21.70 4.08 42.47
CA ASN A 84 21.10 3.97 43.80
C ASN A 84 19.73 3.27 43.81
N TRP A 85 19.23 2.81 42.66
CA TRP A 85 17.92 2.15 42.57
C TRP A 85 17.97 0.75 43.18
N TYR A 86 17.23 0.53 44.25
CA TYR A 86 17.30 -0.70 45.05
C TYR A 86 16.89 -1.98 44.32
N LYS A 87 16.15 -1.88 43.25
CA LYS A 87 15.72 -3.04 42.42
C LYS A 87 16.72 -3.37 41.31
N GLY A 88 17.79 -2.59 41.17
CA GLY A 88 18.69 -2.72 40.03
C GLY A 88 18.00 -2.36 38.69
N GLY A 89 18.62 -2.68 37.61
CA GLY A 89 18.16 -2.41 36.24
C GLY A 89 19.27 -1.78 35.41
N GLU A 90 18.98 -1.56 34.14
CA GLU A 90 19.93 -1.01 33.18
C GLU A 90 19.33 0.20 32.46
N SER A 91 20.17 1.21 32.24
CA SER A 91 19.83 2.35 31.41
C SER A 91 19.84 1.90 29.95
N THR A 92 18.76 2.15 29.23
CA THR A 92 18.60 1.69 27.82
C THR A 92 18.11 2.81 26.93
N ASN A 93 18.59 2.80 25.71
CA ASN A 93 18.07 3.62 24.61
C ASN A 93 17.43 2.71 23.59
N ALA A 94 16.23 3.06 23.14
CA ALA A 94 15.52 2.31 22.13
C ALA A 94 15.10 3.22 20.97
N LEU A 95 15.24 2.72 19.76
CA LEU A 95 14.72 3.32 18.54
C LEU A 95 13.71 2.37 17.96
N LEU A 96 12.51 2.84 17.67
CA LEU A 96 11.46 2.09 17.02
C LEU A 96 10.99 2.88 15.79
N SER A 97 10.86 2.22 14.66
CA SER A 97 10.31 2.78 13.43
C SER A 97 9.31 1.83 12.81
N GLY A 98 8.26 2.41 12.23
CA GLY A 98 7.26 1.65 11.50
C GLY A 98 6.86 2.36 10.22
N LEU A 99 6.62 1.58 9.18
CA LEU A 99 6.13 2.04 7.88
C LEU A 99 5.02 1.10 7.42
N VAL A 100 3.88 1.68 7.07
CA VAL A 100 2.76 0.96 6.47
C VAL A 100 2.42 1.61 5.15
N LEU A 101 2.44 0.83 4.07
CA LEU A 101 2.05 1.25 2.74
C LEU A 101 0.89 0.37 2.27
N GLU A 102 -0.15 1.00 1.75
CA GLU A 102 -1.32 0.34 1.19
C GLU A 102 -1.52 0.75 -0.27
N ALA A 103 -1.84 -0.22 -1.10
CA ALA A 103 -2.19 -0.01 -2.50
C ALA A 103 -3.40 -0.87 -2.84
N ASN A 104 -4.57 -0.25 -2.89
CA ASN A 104 -5.84 -0.91 -3.05
C ASN A 104 -6.44 -0.58 -4.41
N PHE A 105 -6.85 -1.60 -5.12
CA PHE A 105 -7.53 -1.51 -6.42
C PHE A 105 -8.99 -1.93 -6.24
N ASP A 106 -9.91 -1.10 -6.75
CA ASP A 106 -11.35 -1.40 -6.76
C ASP A 106 -11.94 -0.92 -8.10
N ASP A 107 -12.31 -1.85 -8.97
CA ASP A 107 -12.96 -1.53 -10.25
C ASP A 107 -14.44 -1.14 -10.08
N ARG A 108 -14.96 -1.16 -8.84
CA ARG A 108 -16.35 -0.89 -8.45
C ARG A 108 -17.36 -1.80 -9.12
N GLN A 109 -16.93 -2.86 -9.76
CA GLN A 109 -17.79 -3.81 -10.48
C GLN A 109 -17.63 -5.23 -9.96
N ARG A 110 -16.41 -5.79 -10.05
CA ARG A 110 -16.18 -7.21 -9.81
C ARG A 110 -14.92 -7.52 -9.01
N ILE A 111 -13.87 -6.70 -9.11
CA ILE A 111 -12.53 -7.03 -8.63
C ILE A 111 -12.10 -6.01 -7.59
N GLU A 112 -11.71 -6.50 -6.44
CA GLU A 112 -11.04 -5.76 -5.39
C GLU A 112 -9.68 -6.42 -5.13
N PHE A 113 -8.63 -5.64 -5.04
CA PHE A 113 -7.29 -6.14 -4.77
C PHE A 113 -6.59 -5.23 -3.77
N ASP A 114 -6.49 -5.70 -2.55
CA ASP A 114 -5.92 -4.98 -1.43
C ASP A 114 -4.52 -5.48 -1.16
N ASN A 115 -3.56 -4.56 -1.12
CA ASN A 115 -2.16 -4.86 -0.80
C ASN A 115 -1.70 -3.98 0.35
N LYS A 116 -1.01 -4.60 1.30
CA LYS A 116 -0.44 -3.91 2.44
C LYS A 116 0.98 -4.40 2.68
N LEU A 117 1.91 -3.47 2.71
CA LEU A 117 3.28 -3.67 3.16
C LEU A 117 3.44 -3.04 4.54
N GLU A 118 3.91 -3.81 5.50
CA GLU A 118 4.19 -3.37 6.85
C GLU A 118 5.64 -3.69 7.20
N ILE A 119 6.36 -2.69 7.65
CA ILE A 119 7.75 -2.78 8.08
C ILE A 119 7.83 -2.21 9.49
N ASN A 120 8.31 -2.99 10.44
CA ASN A 120 8.58 -2.53 11.80
C ASN A 120 10.03 -2.87 12.14
N LEU A 121 10.80 -1.85 12.49
CA LEU A 121 12.21 -1.99 12.84
C LEU A 121 12.44 -1.34 14.21
N GLY A 122 13.05 -2.07 15.11
CA GLY A 122 13.37 -1.56 16.42
C GLY A 122 14.71 -2.09 16.93
N PHE A 123 15.44 -1.22 17.58
CA PHE A 123 16.72 -1.51 18.18
C PHE A 123 16.74 -1.00 19.62
N VAL A 124 17.35 -1.75 20.49
CA VAL A 124 17.55 -1.37 21.89
C VAL A 124 19.00 -1.64 22.28
N THR A 125 19.58 -0.74 23.07
CA THR A 125 20.89 -0.98 23.67
C THR A 125 20.81 -2.10 24.70
N ALA A 126 21.81 -2.96 24.73
CA ALA A 126 21.92 -4.08 25.67
C ALA A 126 23.22 -3.94 26.47
N PRO A 127 23.26 -3.12 27.54
CA PRO A 127 24.48 -2.85 28.30
C PRO A 127 25.08 -4.09 28.95
N SER A 128 24.26 -5.05 29.34
CA SER A 128 24.70 -6.34 29.92
C SER A 128 25.24 -7.35 28.90
N ASP A 129 25.08 -7.07 27.60
CA ASP A 129 25.64 -7.92 26.57
C ASP A 129 27.04 -7.47 26.19
N THR A 130 28.01 -8.34 26.47
CA THR A 130 29.44 -8.05 26.24
C THR A 130 29.84 -8.20 24.78
N VAL A 131 29.04 -8.93 23.96
CA VAL A 131 29.30 -9.22 22.55
C VAL A 131 28.54 -8.29 21.64
N HIS A 132 27.23 -8.06 21.93
CA HIS A 132 26.35 -7.25 21.08
C HIS A 132 25.77 -6.07 21.85
N LYS A 133 26.24 -4.85 21.54
CA LYS A 133 25.79 -3.62 22.20
C LYS A 133 24.34 -3.24 21.88
N TYR A 134 23.81 -3.74 20.78
CA TYR A 134 22.45 -3.47 20.30
C TYR A 134 21.75 -4.78 19.98
N LYS A 135 20.48 -4.85 20.31
CA LYS A 135 19.57 -5.95 19.95
C LYS A 135 18.37 -5.42 19.21
N THR A 136 17.81 -6.24 18.35
CA THR A 136 16.52 -5.95 17.73
C THR A 136 15.40 -6.29 18.71
N ASN A 137 14.52 -5.32 18.98
CA ASN A 137 13.30 -5.50 19.79
C ASN A 137 12.02 -5.52 18.94
N ALA A 138 12.10 -5.08 17.69
CA ALA A 138 11.08 -5.23 16.69
C ALA A 138 11.75 -5.44 15.33
N ASP A 139 11.36 -6.49 14.63
CA ASP A 139 11.89 -6.79 13.30
C ASP A 139 10.82 -7.57 12.53
N LEU A 140 10.10 -6.86 11.68
CA LEU A 140 9.01 -7.43 10.90
C LEU A 140 8.97 -6.83 9.51
N LEU A 141 9.01 -7.68 8.51
CA LEU A 141 8.56 -7.41 7.16
C LEU A 141 7.32 -8.27 6.89
N ARG A 142 6.18 -7.65 6.68
CA ARG A 142 4.93 -8.31 6.33
C ARG A 142 4.40 -7.75 5.03
N LEU A 143 4.17 -8.61 4.07
CA LEU A 143 3.47 -8.31 2.82
C LEU A 143 2.18 -9.12 2.80
N SER A 144 1.04 -8.45 2.76
CA SER A 144 -0.26 -9.08 2.62
C SER A 144 -0.96 -8.59 1.37
N SER A 145 -1.52 -9.53 0.62
CA SER A 145 -2.27 -9.28 -0.61
C SER A 145 -3.58 -10.04 -0.58
N LYS A 146 -4.67 -9.39 -0.89
CA LYS A 146 -6.01 -9.97 -0.88
C LYS A 146 -6.73 -9.64 -2.17
N LEU A 147 -7.05 -10.65 -2.96
CA LEU A 147 -7.84 -10.54 -4.17
C LEU A 147 -9.27 -11.01 -3.88
N GLY A 148 -10.23 -10.12 -4.08
CA GLY A 148 -11.66 -10.41 -4.00
C GLY A 148 -12.31 -10.35 -5.38
N VAL A 149 -13.02 -11.39 -5.77
CA VAL A 149 -13.80 -11.43 -7.00
C VAL A 149 -15.26 -11.61 -6.68
N LYS A 150 -16.11 -10.68 -7.11
CA LYS A 150 -17.54 -10.70 -6.84
C LYS A 150 -18.19 -11.95 -7.46
N ALA A 151 -18.82 -12.76 -6.62
CA ALA A 151 -19.52 -13.98 -7.00
C ALA A 151 -21.00 -13.67 -7.30
N PHE A 152 -21.77 -13.31 -6.28
CA PHE A 152 -23.20 -12.95 -6.40
C PHE A 152 -23.62 -12.01 -5.28
N LYS A 153 -24.47 -11.04 -5.59
CA LYS A 153 -24.94 -10.02 -4.63
C LYS A 153 -23.78 -9.38 -3.85
N ASN A 154 -23.64 -9.73 -2.57
CA ASN A 154 -22.66 -9.21 -1.62
C ASN A 154 -21.58 -10.23 -1.27
N TRP A 155 -21.53 -11.36 -1.97
CA TRP A 155 -20.53 -12.40 -1.79
C TRP A 155 -19.36 -12.25 -2.74
N TYR A 156 -18.16 -12.49 -2.23
CA TYR A 156 -16.90 -12.44 -2.97
C TYR A 156 -16.12 -13.73 -2.76
N TYR A 157 -15.59 -14.28 -3.83
CA TYR A 157 -14.50 -15.27 -3.73
C TYR A 157 -13.23 -14.54 -3.37
N THR A 158 -12.52 -15.01 -2.37
CA THR A 158 -11.35 -14.34 -1.83
C THR A 158 -10.15 -15.26 -1.84
N LEU A 159 -9.06 -14.77 -2.40
CA LEU A 159 -7.73 -15.35 -2.30
C LEU A 159 -6.85 -14.36 -1.54
N ALA A 160 -6.28 -14.78 -0.42
CA ALA A 160 -5.37 -13.96 0.36
C ALA A 160 -4.02 -14.66 0.52
N GLY A 161 -2.96 -13.90 0.42
CA GLY A 161 -1.59 -14.32 0.68
C GLY A 161 -0.93 -13.39 1.69
N GLU A 162 -0.23 -13.93 2.66
CA GLU A 162 0.57 -13.18 3.63
C GLU A 162 1.96 -13.78 3.70
N PHE A 163 2.96 -12.94 3.49
CA PHE A 163 4.36 -13.27 3.65
C PHE A 163 4.95 -12.47 4.81
N LYS A 164 5.57 -13.18 5.75
CA LYS A 164 6.23 -12.59 6.91
C LYS A 164 7.68 -13.03 6.98
N THR A 165 8.55 -12.11 7.29
CA THR A 165 9.95 -12.37 7.59
C THR A 165 10.55 -11.24 8.42
N GLN A 166 11.83 -11.28 8.65
CA GLN A 166 12.61 -10.28 9.36
C GLN A 166 13.84 -9.86 8.54
N PHE A 167 14.42 -8.72 8.89
CA PHE A 167 15.57 -8.15 8.18
C PHE A 167 16.91 -8.47 8.84
N PHE A 168 16.94 -8.51 10.17
CA PHE A 168 18.19 -8.52 10.93
C PHE A 168 18.45 -9.86 11.61
N GLY A 169 19.73 -10.15 11.77
CA GLY A 169 20.16 -11.27 12.62
C GLY A 169 19.93 -10.97 14.09
N ASN A 170 19.37 -11.92 14.82
CA ASN A 170 19.26 -11.89 16.26
C ASN A 170 20.17 -12.96 16.89
N TYR A 171 20.81 -12.61 18.00
CA TYR A 171 21.75 -13.45 18.69
C TYR A 171 21.31 -13.66 20.15
N LYS A 172 21.72 -14.80 20.72
CA LYS A 172 21.58 -15.02 22.18
C LYS A 172 22.48 -14.04 22.93
N THR A 173 22.04 -13.66 24.11
CA THR A 173 22.82 -12.77 24.99
C THR A 173 24.18 -13.37 25.32
N ASN A 174 25.25 -12.55 25.20
CA ASN A 174 26.63 -12.93 25.48
C ASN A 174 27.19 -14.08 24.63
N THR A 175 26.59 -14.39 23.48
CA THR A 175 27.08 -15.42 22.57
C THR A 175 26.98 -14.97 21.13
N ASN A 176 27.71 -15.64 20.23
CA ASN A 176 27.58 -15.45 18.79
C ASN A 176 26.57 -16.46 18.17
N ASP A 177 25.79 -17.15 19.00
CA ASP A 177 24.77 -18.06 18.52
C ASP A 177 23.62 -17.29 17.89
N MET A 178 23.46 -17.42 16.61
CA MET A 178 22.40 -16.78 15.83
C MET A 178 21.07 -17.49 16.09
N ILE A 179 20.04 -16.73 16.47
CA ILE A 179 18.67 -17.24 16.65
C ILE A 179 17.88 -17.09 15.37
N SER A 180 18.08 -15.98 14.65
CA SER A 180 17.33 -15.66 13.46
C SER A 180 18.13 -14.72 12.53
N ASN A 181 17.77 -14.70 11.25
CA ASN A 181 18.44 -13.89 10.23
C ASN A 181 17.44 -13.51 9.14
N PHE A 182 17.87 -12.75 8.12
CA PHE A 182 17.06 -12.44 6.97
C PHE A 182 16.48 -13.72 6.34
N LEU A 183 15.16 -13.74 6.12
CA LEU A 183 14.39 -14.91 5.65
C LEU A 183 14.46 -16.15 6.56
N SER A 184 14.91 -16.03 7.79
CA SER A 184 14.98 -17.15 8.73
C SER A 184 14.53 -16.71 10.14
N PRO A 185 13.25 -16.95 10.53
CA PRO A 185 12.20 -17.64 9.78
C PRO A 185 11.58 -16.80 8.66
N ALA A 186 11.08 -17.49 7.63
CA ALA A 186 10.14 -16.93 6.66
C ALA A 186 8.84 -17.75 6.72
N GLN A 187 7.70 -17.08 6.70
CA GLN A 187 6.38 -17.68 6.74
C GLN A 187 5.56 -17.19 5.55
N LEU A 188 4.93 -18.12 4.85
CA LEU A 188 4.00 -17.83 3.76
C LEU A 188 2.67 -18.51 4.06
N ASP A 189 1.62 -17.70 4.20
CA ASP A 189 0.27 -18.18 4.42
C ASP A 189 -0.57 -17.86 3.17
N ILE A 190 -1.29 -18.86 2.65
CA ILE A 190 -2.22 -18.72 1.53
C ILE A 190 -3.60 -19.16 1.98
N THR A 191 -4.59 -18.29 1.84
CA THR A 191 -5.96 -18.54 2.26
C THR A 191 -6.93 -18.37 1.10
N LEU A 192 -7.85 -19.32 0.96
CA LEU A 192 -8.93 -19.30 0.00
C LEU A 192 -10.26 -19.33 0.75
N GLY A 193 -11.18 -18.43 0.39
CA GLY A 193 -12.44 -18.32 1.12
C GLY A 193 -13.51 -17.55 0.37
N MET A 194 -14.58 -17.26 1.08
CA MET A 194 -15.67 -16.40 0.61
C MET A 194 -15.94 -15.33 1.66
N ASP A 195 -16.01 -14.08 1.22
CA ASP A 195 -16.34 -12.93 2.05
C ASP A 195 -17.77 -12.47 1.76
N PHE A 196 -18.48 -12.08 2.80
CA PHE A 196 -19.76 -11.40 2.69
C PHE A 196 -19.60 -9.94 3.12
N LYS A 197 -19.92 -8.99 2.23
CA LYS A 197 -19.83 -7.55 2.51
C LYS A 197 -21.22 -6.91 2.44
N GLN A 198 -21.65 -6.30 3.51
CA GLN A 198 -22.90 -5.53 3.56
C GLN A 198 -22.67 -4.18 4.20
N ASN A 199 -22.83 -3.12 3.43
CA ASN A 199 -22.78 -1.74 3.90
C ASN A 199 -24.20 -1.18 3.99
N LYS A 200 -24.67 -0.85 5.18
CA LYS A 200 -25.91 -0.09 5.44
C LYS A 200 -25.56 1.22 6.12
N LYS A 201 -26.46 2.21 6.04
CA LYS A 201 -26.24 3.56 6.62
C LYS A 201 -25.77 3.55 8.09
N ASN A 202 -26.11 2.52 8.86
CA ASN A 202 -25.84 2.46 10.29
C ASN A 202 -24.84 1.37 10.71
N TYR A 203 -24.47 0.44 9.82
CA TYR A 203 -23.50 -0.62 10.09
C TYR A 203 -22.90 -1.19 8.81
N SER A 204 -21.67 -1.71 8.92
CA SER A 204 -21.00 -2.51 7.89
C SER A 204 -20.60 -3.87 8.46
N LEU A 205 -20.75 -4.92 7.67
CA LEU A 205 -20.33 -6.29 7.95
C LEU A 205 -19.39 -6.76 6.85
#